data_2ebebba6c06c4980b5cbe516cdf671ce
#
_entry.id   2ebebba6c06c4980b5cbe516cdf671ce
#
_cell.length_a   1.000
_cell.length_b   1.000
_cell.length_c   1.000
_cell.angle_alpha   90.00
_cell.angle_beta   90.00
_cell.angle_gamma   90.00
#
_symmetry.space_group_name_H-M   'P 1'
#
loop_
_entity.id
_entity.type
_entity.pdbx_description
1 polymer ?
#
loop_
_entity_poly.entity_id
_entity_poly.type
_entity_poly.pdbx_seq_one_letter_code
_entity_poly.pdbx_strand_id
1 'polypeptide(L)'
;VIGGGPDPLGSHVPVLKLGDVLLVTLQGDLHDHAAEKLQQDIVEAIARSSVTGVVIDVSGVEIVDSFLGRVFAEIAATARLLAAQTVVAGMRPAVAITLVELGLTLPGLRTALDTQEALRMLTQASAALPRGAERRESA
;
A
#
# COMPACT_ATOMS: atom_id res chain seq x y z
N VAL A 1 -7.84 -11.02 24.99
CA VAL A 1 -7.62 -11.02 24.86
C VAL A 1 -7.23 -11.01 25.14
N ILE A 2 -7.61 -11.42 25.37
CA ILE A 2 -7.17 -11.34 25.52
C ILE A 2 -6.52 -10.76 25.03
N GLY A 3 -6.20 -10.38 25.78
CA GLY A 3 -5.65 -9.29 25.26
C GLY A 3 -5.42 -9.39 23.89
N GLY A 4 -4.87 -10.07 23.57
CA GLY A 4 -4.65 -10.14 22.20
C GLY A 4 -5.87 -10.29 21.37
N GLY A 5 -6.95 -10.19 21.99
CA GLY A 5 -8.18 -10.31 21.27
C GLY A 5 -8.26 -9.34 20.12
N PRO A 6 -9.05 -9.62 19.13
CA PRO A 6 -9.23 -8.71 18.03
C PRO A 6 -9.79 -7.40 18.52
N ASP A 7 -9.37 -6.36 17.89
CA ASP A 7 -9.88 -5.06 18.21
C ASP A 7 -11.31 -4.95 17.68
N PRO A 8 -12.29 -4.89 18.56
CA PRO A 8 -13.67 -4.84 18.12
C PRO A 8 -14.03 -3.55 17.41
N LEU A 9 -13.19 -2.55 17.51
CA LEU A 9 -13.44 -1.27 16.86
C LEU A 9 -12.74 -1.15 15.52
N GLY A 10 -12.10 -2.22 15.08
CA GLY A 10 -11.52 -2.20 13.76
C GLY A 10 -10.25 -1.39 13.63
N SER A 11 -9.51 -1.21 14.72
CA SER A 11 -8.25 -0.51 14.63
C SER A 11 -7.16 -1.37 14.00
N HIS A 12 -7.47 -2.62 13.67
CA HIS A 12 -6.52 -3.50 13.03
C HIS A 12 -6.83 -3.63 11.55
N VAL A 13 -5.85 -3.35 10.72
CA VAL A 13 -5.97 -3.49 9.28
C VAL A 13 -5.17 -4.71 8.87
N PRO A 14 -5.79 -5.71 8.26
CA PRO A 14 -5.05 -6.92 7.88
C PRO A 14 -4.04 -6.62 6.77
N VAL A 15 -2.89 -7.24 6.90
CA VAL A 15 -1.85 -7.18 5.88
C VAL A 15 -1.59 -8.60 5.43
N LEU A 16 -1.91 -8.90 4.18
CA LEU A 16 -1.74 -10.23 3.61
C LEU A 16 -0.53 -10.25 2.70
N LYS A 17 0.21 -11.35 2.77
CA LYS A 17 1.35 -11.54 1.88
C LYS A 17 0.95 -12.46 0.74
N LEU A 18 1.09 -11.98 -0.49
CA LEU A 18 0.79 -12.73 -1.71
C LEU A 18 2.08 -12.77 -2.54
N GLY A 19 2.82 -13.86 -2.40
CA GLY A 19 4.11 -13.92 -3.05
C GLY A 19 5.05 -12.87 -2.47
N ASP A 20 5.56 -11.99 -3.29
CA ASP A 20 6.42 -10.91 -2.84
C ASP A 20 5.69 -9.56 -2.77
N VAL A 21 4.37 -9.59 -2.69
CA VAL A 21 3.53 -8.40 -2.62
C VAL A 21 2.68 -8.47 -1.36
N LEU A 22 2.54 -7.34 -0.69
CA LEU A 22 1.60 -7.20 0.42
C LEU A 22 0.29 -6.62 -0.09
N LEU A 23 -0.81 -7.17 0.40
CA LEU A 23 -2.14 -6.64 0.10
C LEU A 23 -2.77 -6.11 1.37
N VAL A 24 -3.16 -4.84 1.35
CA VAL A 24 -3.78 -4.16 2.47
C VAL A 24 -5.14 -3.67 2.00
N THR A 25 -6.20 -3.99 2.74
CA THR A 25 -7.55 -3.54 2.41
C THR A 25 -8.03 -2.58 3.48
N LEU A 26 -8.37 -1.37 3.07
CA LEU A 26 -8.91 -0.35 3.95
C LEU A 26 -10.41 -0.25 3.75
N GLN A 27 -11.14 -0.16 4.85
CA GLN A 27 -12.59 0.00 4.80
C GLN A 27 -13.00 1.00 5.86
N GLY A 28 -13.86 1.94 5.47
CA GLY A 28 -14.36 2.92 6.40
C GLY A 28 -13.28 3.86 6.89
N ASP A 29 -13.36 4.22 8.16
CA ASP A 29 -12.44 5.19 8.74
C ASP A 29 -11.18 4.52 9.24
N LEU A 30 -10.08 5.20 9.07
CA LEU A 30 -8.80 4.76 9.61
C LEU A 30 -8.39 5.73 10.70
N HIS A 31 -8.34 5.26 11.93
CA HIS A 31 -7.97 6.08 13.07
C HIS A 31 -6.46 6.14 13.22
N ASP A 32 -5.97 7.13 13.97
CA ASP A 32 -4.54 7.36 14.14
C ASP A 32 -3.81 6.10 14.59
N HIS A 33 -4.38 5.42 15.59
CA HIS A 33 -3.72 4.23 16.11
C HIS A 33 -3.65 3.11 15.08
N ALA A 34 -4.72 2.93 14.32
CA ALA A 34 -4.73 1.92 13.27
C ALA A 34 -3.76 2.26 12.16
N ALA A 35 -3.61 3.55 11.85
CA ALA A 35 -2.67 3.98 10.82
C ALA A 35 -1.22 3.70 11.24
N GLU A 36 -0.90 3.98 12.50
CA GLU A 36 0.44 3.70 13.02
C GLU A 36 0.73 2.21 12.99
N LYS A 37 -0.23 1.41 13.42
CA LYS A 37 -0.08 -0.03 13.42
C LYS A 37 0.10 -0.57 12.02
N LEU A 38 -0.67 -0.04 11.07
CA LEU A 38 -0.58 -0.45 9.68
C LEU A 38 0.81 -0.16 9.12
N GLN A 39 1.33 1.04 9.38
CA GLN A 39 2.67 1.38 8.90
C GLN A 39 3.72 0.45 9.48
N GLN A 40 3.62 0.15 10.77
CA GLN A 40 4.56 -0.76 11.41
C GLN A 40 4.47 -2.16 10.81
N ASP A 41 3.26 -2.64 10.57
CA ASP A 41 3.08 -3.98 10.01
C ASP A 41 3.66 -4.08 8.60
N ILE A 42 3.48 -3.04 7.81
CA ILE A 42 4.03 -3.01 6.45
C ILE A 42 5.55 -3.01 6.49
N VAL A 43 6.14 -2.15 7.31
CA VAL A 43 7.59 -2.05 7.41
C VAL A 43 8.20 -3.38 7.86
N GLU A 44 7.60 -4.00 8.87
CA GLU A 44 8.11 -5.28 9.35
C GLU A 44 8.00 -6.38 8.30
N ALA A 45 6.90 -6.39 7.55
CA ALA A 45 6.72 -7.39 6.52
C ALA A 45 7.74 -7.22 5.40
N ILE A 46 8.01 -5.98 4.99
CA ILE A 46 9.01 -5.71 3.96
C ILE A 46 10.39 -6.14 4.45
N ALA A 47 10.72 -5.81 5.69
CA ALA A 47 12.04 -6.10 6.24
C ALA A 47 12.28 -7.60 6.37
N ARG A 48 11.22 -8.39 6.66
CA ARG A 48 11.38 -9.82 6.94
C ARG A 48 11.27 -10.71 5.72
N SER A 49 10.60 -10.27 4.67
CA SER A 49 10.06 -11.21 3.68
C SER A 49 10.38 -10.86 2.24
N SER A 50 11.37 -10.08 1.97
CA SER A 50 11.73 -9.76 0.58
C SER A 50 10.53 -9.27 -0.23
N VAL A 51 9.72 -8.43 0.37
CA VAL A 51 8.57 -7.86 -0.30
C VAL A 51 9.03 -6.76 -1.26
N THR A 52 8.50 -6.76 -2.47
CA THR A 52 8.86 -5.78 -3.49
C THR A 52 7.72 -4.85 -3.84
N GLY A 53 6.54 -5.10 -3.32
CA GLY A 53 5.40 -4.25 -3.62
C GLY A 53 4.34 -4.30 -2.55
N VAL A 54 3.57 -3.21 -2.47
CA VAL A 54 2.45 -3.07 -1.54
C VAL A 54 1.25 -2.59 -2.34
N VAL A 55 0.14 -3.30 -2.24
CA VAL A 55 -1.14 -2.88 -2.83
C VAL A 55 -2.05 -2.44 -1.70
N ILE A 56 -2.55 -1.21 -1.78
CA ILE A 56 -3.53 -0.71 -0.83
C ILE A 56 -4.86 -0.60 -1.55
N ASP A 57 -5.79 -1.47 -1.21
CA ASP A 57 -7.11 -1.49 -1.79
C ASP A 57 -8.00 -0.52 -1.02
N VAL A 58 -8.43 0.54 -1.68
CA VAL A 58 -9.25 1.57 -1.06
C VAL A 58 -10.66 1.60 -1.63
N SER A 59 -11.10 0.52 -2.27
CA SER A 59 -12.44 0.49 -2.86
C SER A 59 -13.54 0.62 -1.81
N GLY A 60 -13.25 0.27 -0.56
CA GLY A 60 -14.19 0.45 0.54
C GLY A 60 -14.12 1.80 1.24
N VAL A 61 -13.28 2.70 0.76
CA VAL A 61 -13.12 4.03 1.36
C VAL A 61 -13.99 5.01 0.59
N GLU A 62 -14.93 5.65 1.29
CA GLU A 62 -15.84 6.60 0.66
C GLU A 62 -15.45 8.04 0.94
N ILE A 63 -14.79 8.27 2.06
CA ILE A 63 -14.43 9.62 2.50
C ILE A 63 -12.95 9.62 2.82
N VAL A 64 -12.25 10.62 2.32
CA VAL A 64 -10.83 10.79 2.62
C VAL A 64 -10.62 12.20 3.15
N ASP A 65 -9.70 12.32 4.09
CA ASP A 65 -9.28 13.61 4.61
C ASP A 65 -7.76 13.74 4.46
N SER A 66 -7.24 14.87 4.93
CA SER A 66 -5.80 15.12 4.80
C SER A 66 -4.98 14.13 5.62
N PHE A 67 -5.55 13.62 6.72
CA PHE A 67 -4.86 12.61 7.52
C PHE A 67 -4.63 11.34 6.71
N LEU A 68 -5.67 10.82 6.08
CA LEU A 68 -5.57 9.60 5.31
C LEU A 68 -4.64 9.78 4.11
N GLY A 69 -4.70 10.94 3.47
CA GLY A 69 -3.78 11.24 2.37
C GLY A 69 -2.33 11.21 2.82
N ARG A 70 -2.05 11.76 4.01
CA ARG A 70 -0.69 11.71 4.54
C ARG A 70 -0.26 10.30 4.87
N VAL A 71 -1.19 9.47 5.37
CA VAL A 71 -0.87 8.06 5.64
C VAL A 71 -0.44 7.36 4.36
N PHE A 72 -1.16 7.57 3.28
CA PHE A 72 -0.77 6.98 1.99
C PHE A 72 0.62 7.45 1.58
N ALA A 73 0.88 8.75 1.70
CA ALA A 73 2.18 9.30 1.30
C ALA A 73 3.31 8.72 2.15
N GLU A 74 3.07 8.56 3.45
CA GLU A 74 4.10 8.02 4.34
C GLU A 74 4.37 6.56 4.08
N ILE A 75 3.32 5.79 3.81
CA ILE A 75 3.50 4.38 3.45
C ILE A 75 4.32 4.27 2.17
N ALA A 76 3.97 5.06 1.16
CA ALA A 76 4.69 5.01 -0.11
C ALA A 76 6.15 5.41 0.05
N ALA A 77 6.42 6.46 0.82
CA ALA A 77 7.78 6.93 1.04
C ALA A 77 8.62 5.90 1.79
N THR A 78 8.05 5.33 2.84
CA THR A 78 8.76 4.34 3.63
C THR A 78 9.04 3.07 2.83
N ALA A 79 8.03 2.60 2.10
CA ALA A 79 8.20 1.41 1.26
C ALA A 79 9.28 1.63 0.21
N ARG A 80 9.31 2.81 -0.39
CA ARG A 80 10.30 3.13 -1.41
C ARG A 80 11.71 3.10 -0.85
N LEU A 81 11.90 3.59 0.37
CA LEU A 81 13.21 3.52 1.01
C LEU A 81 13.64 2.08 1.27
N LEU A 82 12.69 1.17 1.35
CA LEU A 82 12.96 -0.24 1.55
C LEU A 82 12.88 -1.03 0.23
N ALA A 83 12.95 -0.33 -0.89
CA ALA A 83 12.96 -0.91 -2.23
C ALA A 83 11.66 -1.62 -2.60
N ALA A 84 10.53 -1.13 -2.08
CA ALA A 84 9.22 -1.66 -2.44
C ALA A 84 8.37 -0.56 -3.06
N GLN A 85 7.54 -0.92 -4.03
CA GLN A 85 6.65 0.02 -4.70
C GLN A 85 5.26 -0.07 -4.11
N THR A 86 4.56 1.06 -4.06
CA THR A 86 3.20 1.10 -3.53
C THR A 86 2.22 1.46 -4.63
N VAL A 87 1.14 0.69 -4.74
CA VAL A 87 0.05 0.96 -5.68
C VAL A 87 -1.24 1.04 -4.89
N VAL A 88 -1.99 2.14 -5.07
CA VAL A 88 -3.32 2.28 -4.49
C VAL A 88 -4.34 1.85 -5.53
N ALA A 89 -5.18 0.90 -5.16
CA ALA A 89 -6.11 0.27 -6.09
C ALA A 89 -7.55 0.60 -5.73
N GLY A 90 -8.37 0.82 -6.75
CA GLY A 90 -9.80 0.93 -6.57
C GLY A 90 -10.28 2.25 -5.99
N MET A 91 -9.53 3.31 -6.19
CA MET A 91 -9.91 4.62 -5.65
C MET A 91 -11.21 5.09 -6.30
N ARG A 92 -12.17 5.46 -5.48
CA ARG A 92 -13.44 6.00 -5.97
C ARG A 92 -13.23 7.40 -6.52
N PRO A 93 -13.95 7.79 -7.57
CA PRO A 93 -13.77 9.14 -8.14
C PRO A 93 -13.93 10.26 -7.12
N ALA A 94 -14.89 10.15 -6.22
CA ALA A 94 -15.09 11.20 -5.21
C ALA A 94 -13.87 11.33 -4.30
N VAL A 95 -13.22 10.21 -3.98
CA VAL A 95 -12.01 10.23 -3.18
C VAL A 95 -10.86 10.88 -3.93
N ALA A 96 -10.71 10.54 -5.20
CA ALA A 96 -9.65 11.14 -6.03
C ALA A 96 -9.82 12.66 -6.13
N ILE A 97 -11.04 13.12 -6.34
CA ILE A 97 -11.34 14.54 -6.44
C ILE A 97 -10.97 15.24 -5.13
N THR A 98 -11.34 14.65 -4.00
CA THR A 98 -11.05 15.24 -2.70
C THR A 98 -9.55 15.35 -2.47
N LEU A 99 -8.77 14.32 -2.83
CA LEU A 99 -7.32 14.37 -2.67
C LEU A 99 -6.72 15.52 -3.48
N VAL A 100 -7.21 15.71 -4.71
CA VAL A 100 -6.74 16.81 -5.54
C VAL A 100 -7.12 18.15 -4.91
N GLU A 101 -8.33 18.28 -4.40
CA GLU A 101 -8.78 19.52 -3.76
C GLU A 101 -7.99 19.83 -2.50
N LEU A 102 -7.55 18.82 -1.80
CA LEU A 102 -6.72 18.99 -0.61
C LEU A 102 -5.27 19.35 -0.95
N GLY A 103 -4.93 19.40 -2.24
CA GLY A 103 -3.58 19.71 -2.65
C GLY A 103 -2.58 18.62 -2.36
N LEU A 104 -3.04 17.40 -2.17
CA LEU A 104 -2.17 16.30 -1.82
C LEU A 104 -1.58 15.69 -3.08
N THR A 105 -0.29 15.90 -3.27
CA THR A 105 0.47 15.16 -4.26
C THR A 105 1.07 13.96 -3.56
N LEU A 106 1.07 12.83 -4.24
CA LEU A 106 1.53 11.59 -3.64
C LEU A 106 2.71 11.04 -4.44
N PRO A 107 3.89 11.65 -4.29
CA PRO A 107 5.06 11.24 -5.09
C PRO A 107 5.42 9.80 -4.78
N GLY A 108 5.73 9.06 -5.83
CA GLY A 108 6.09 7.66 -5.68
C GLY A 108 4.92 6.74 -5.51
N LEU A 109 3.70 7.27 -5.51
CA LEU A 109 2.50 6.47 -5.38
C LEU A 109 1.90 6.26 -6.76
N ARG A 110 1.63 5.01 -7.10
CA ARG A 110 0.95 4.67 -8.34
C ARG A 110 -0.47 4.24 -8.03
N THR A 111 -1.33 4.31 -9.02
CA THR A 111 -2.73 3.91 -8.86
C THR A 111 -3.12 2.88 -9.89
N ALA A 112 -4.13 2.09 -9.56
CA ALA A 112 -4.69 1.08 -10.44
C ALA A 112 -6.19 1.05 -10.28
N LEU A 113 -6.90 0.57 -11.30
CA LEU A 113 -8.35 0.52 -11.25
C LEU A 113 -8.84 -0.48 -10.20
N ASP A 114 -8.12 -1.57 -10.02
CA ASP A 114 -8.49 -2.58 -9.04
C ASP A 114 -7.26 -3.33 -8.58
N THR A 115 -7.47 -4.24 -7.64
CA THR A 115 -6.39 -5.02 -7.06
C THR A 115 -5.68 -5.89 -8.08
N GLN A 116 -6.44 -6.47 -9.00
CA GLN A 116 -5.87 -7.35 -10.02
C GLN A 116 -4.90 -6.58 -10.91
N GLU A 117 -5.29 -5.39 -11.34
CA GLU A 117 -4.42 -4.54 -12.14
C GLU A 117 -3.18 -4.14 -11.36
N ALA A 118 -3.34 -3.81 -10.08
CA ALA A 118 -2.21 -3.43 -9.22
C ALA A 118 -1.20 -4.57 -9.12
N LEU A 119 -1.68 -5.78 -8.92
CA LEU A 119 -0.79 -6.95 -8.84
C LEU A 119 -0.06 -7.16 -10.15
N ARG A 120 -0.75 -6.97 -11.26
CA ARG A 120 -0.12 -7.12 -12.57
C ARG A 120 0.98 -6.09 -12.78
N MET A 121 0.74 -4.85 -12.38
CA MET A 121 1.73 -3.79 -12.50
C MET A 121 3.00 -4.13 -11.71
N LEU A 122 2.82 -4.62 -10.50
CA LEU A 122 3.96 -4.96 -9.65
C LEU A 122 4.71 -6.17 -10.16
N THR A 123 4.00 -7.16 -10.66
CA THR A 123 4.63 -8.35 -11.22
C THR A 123 5.46 -8.00 -12.45
N GLN A 124 4.94 -7.16 -13.31
CA GLN A 124 5.67 -6.74 -14.51
C GLN A 124 6.94 -5.97 -14.16
N ALA A 125 6.83 -5.04 -13.21
CA ALA A 125 7.98 -4.26 -12.78
C ALA A 125 9.05 -5.14 -12.17
N SER A 126 8.65 -6.07 -11.32
CA SER A 126 9.58 -6.99 -10.66
C SER A 126 10.27 -7.90 -11.67
N ALA A 127 9.53 -8.40 -12.65
CA ALA A 127 10.09 -9.29 -13.65
C ALA A 127 11.06 -8.57 -14.58
N ALA A 128 10.76 -7.34 -14.94
CA ALA A 128 11.56 -6.61 -15.91
C ALA A 128 12.96 -6.28 -15.39
N LEU A 129 13.05 -5.82 -14.14
CA LEU A 129 14.32 -5.35 -13.60
C LEU A 129 15.36 -6.45 -13.46
N PRO A 130 15.06 -7.59 -12.83
CA PRO A 130 16.07 -8.63 -12.70
C PRO A 130 16.54 -9.20 -14.04
N ARG A 131 15.63 -9.39 -14.98
CA ARG A 131 16.03 -9.95 -16.26
C ARG A 131 16.97 -9.04 -17.02
N GLY A 132 16.73 -7.73 -16.94
CA GLY A 132 17.63 -6.79 -17.58
C GLY A 132 19.02 -6.84 -16.99
N ALA A 133 19.11 -6.90 -15.68
CA ALA A 133 20.40 -6.99 -15.01
C ALA A 133 21.13 -8.27 -15.37
N GLU A 134 20.41 -9.38 -15.39
CA GLU A 134 21.02 -10.66 -15.72
C GLU A 134 21.58 -10.68 -17.13
N ARG A 135 20.86 -10.14 -18.07
CA ARG A 135 21.35 -10.12 -19.43
C ARG A 135 22.58 -9.27 -19.59
N ARG A 136 22.66 -8.17 -18.88
CA ARG A 136 23.85 -7.34 -18.95
C ARG A 136 25.06 -8.05 -18.38
N GLU A 137 24.86 -8.81 -17.35
CA GLU A 137 25.95 -9.57 -16.77
C GLU A 137 26.43 -10.67 -17.67
N SER A 138 25.51 -11.28 -18.38
CA SER A 138 25.87 -12.37 -19.28
C SER A 138 26.62 -11.89 -20.49
N ALA A 139 26.37 -10.67 -20.85
CA ALA A 139 27.04 -10.14 -22.03
C ALA A 139 28.48 -9.82 -21.74
#